data_7cae1f1510836b7358b8a19197cfe109
#
_entry.id   7cae1f1510836b7358b8a19197cfe109
#
_cell.length_a   1.000
_cell.length_b   1.000
_cell.length_c   1.000
_cell.angle_alpha   90.00
_cell.angle_beta   90.00
_cell.angle_gamma   90.00
#
_symmetry.space_group_name_H-M   'P 1'
#
loop_
_entity.id
_entity.type
_entity.pdbx_description
1 polymer ?
#
loop_
_entity_poly.entity_id
_entity_poly.type
_entity_poly.pdbx_seq_one_letter_code
_entity_poly.pdbx_strand_id
1 'polypeptide(L)'
;MCIRDSLCTLEFEDHRPLYDWLVDNLPVPSKPRQIEFARLNLNYTVLSKRRLLQLVNGGHVNGWDDPRMPTISGIRRRGYSPEAIHDFVDRVGVAKRNSVVDLALLEHCVRTDLNRTADRRMGVLRPLKVVIDNYPEGETEELEAVNNPEDLAAGTRLVPFGRELYIERDDFMEDPPKKFFRLAPGREVRLRYAYFITCREVVKNDDGEVVELRCTYDPETRGGDSPDGRKVKATLHWASAAHAVAAEVRLYDHLFTRPDPGADGDMLADLSDNSLQVIDNALLEPSIAALAPGERFQLERLGYFCVDPDATAARPVLNRTVTLRDTWAKVKAKG
;
A
#
# COMPACT_ATOMS: atom_id res chain seq x y z
N MET A 1 26.44 -26.21 -27.50
CA MET A 1 27.60 -25.47 -27.00
C MET A 1 27.13 -24.48 -25.93
N CYS A 2 27.44 -24.71 -24.68
CA CYS A 2 27.06 -23.77 -23.60
C CYS A 2 28.14 -22.70 -23.51
N ILE A 3 27.89 -21.54 -24.08
CA ILE A 3 28.72 -20.35 -23.84
C ILE A 3 28.09 -19.69 -22.59
N ARG A 4 28.89 -19.55 -21.54
CA ARG A 4 28.50 -18.88 -20.30
C ARG A 4 29.38 -17.66 -20.14
N ASP A 5 28.84 -16.50 -20.46
CA ASP A 5 29.48 -15.22 -20.18
C ASP A 5 29.51 -14.97 -18.66
N SER A 6 30.53 -14.23 -18.21
CA SER A 6 30.62 -13.75 -16.82
C SER A 6 29.97 -12.39 -16.72
N LEU A 7 28.95 -12.25 -15.88
CA LEU A 7 28.25 -10.99 -15.63
C LEU A 7 28.68 -10.40 -14.29
N CYS A 8 29.09 -9.15 -14.28
CA CYS A 8 29.52 -8.46 -13.07
C CYS A 8 29.19 -6.96 -13.11
N THR A 9 29.49 -6.25 -12.03
CA THR A 9 29.31 -4.80 -11.93
C THR A 9 30.57 -4.07 -12.41
N LEU A 10 30.43 -2.77 -12.73
CA LEU A 10 31.48 -1.94 -13.33
C LEU A 10 32.76 -1.86 -12.49
N GLU A 11 32.71 -2.12 -11.20
CA GLU A 11 33.89 -2.17 -10.34
C GLU A 11 34.94 -3.21 -10.79
N PHE A 12 34.53 -4.19 -11.60
CA PHE A 12 35.39 -5.25 -12.10
C PHE A 12 35.89 -5.03 -13.54
N GLU A 13 35.60 -3.87 -14.15
CA GLU A 13 36.03 -3.58 -15.53
C GLU A 13 37.58 -3.71 -15.69
N ASP A 14 38.34 -3.21 -14.71
CA ASP A 14 39.79 -3.26 -14.70
C ASP A 14 40.34 -4.71 -14.59
N HIS A 15 39.50 -5.67 -14.18
CA HIS A 15 39.87 -7.08 -14.08
C HIS A 15 39.68 -7.87 -15.39
N ARG A 16 39.04 -7.26 -16.42
CA ARG A 16 38.81 -7.93 -17.71
C ARG A 16 40.10 -8.46 -18.37
N PRO A 17 41.21 -7.73 -18.39
CA PRO A 17 42.47 -8.27 -18.97
C PRO A 17 42.96 -9.54 -18.26
N LEU A 18 42.78 -9.64 -16.93
CA LEU A 18 43.12 -10.86 -16.18
C LEU A 18 42.18 -12.01 -16.51
N TYR A 19 40.87 -11.72 -16.66
CA TYR A 19 39.90 -12.73 -17.06
C TYR A 19 40.19 -13.29 -18.45
N ASP A 20 40.46 -12.42 -19.42
CA ASP A 20 40.79 -12.81 -20.78
C ASP A 20 42.09 -13.66 -20.82
N TRP A 21 43.10 -13.24 -20.06
CA TRP A 21 44.35 -14.01 -19.92
C TRP A 21 44.10 -15.42 -19.34
N LEU A 22 43.26 -15.56 -18.34
CA LEU A 22 42.88 -16.86 -17.78
C LEU A 22 42.16 -17.75 -18.80
N VAL A 23 41.22 -17.19 -19.55
CA VAL A 23 40.46 -17.92 -20.60
C VAL A 23 41.41 -18.38 -21.71
N ASP A 24 42.42 -17.59 -22.08
CA ASP A 24 43.37 -17.94 -23.14
C ASP A 24 44.42 -18.97 -22.70
N ASN A 25 44.75 -19.03 -21.41
CA ASN A 25 45.79 -19.93 -20.89
C ASN A 25 45.26 -21.22 -20.24
N LEU A 26 43.94 -21.35 -20.06
CA LEU A 26 43.31 -22.55 -19.53
C LEU A 26 42.70 -23.40 -20.64
N PRO A 27 42.68 -24.75 -20.51
CA PRO A 27 42.12 -25.66 -21.51
C PRO A 27 40.57 -25.66 -21.44
N VAL A 28 39.95 -24.49 -21.67
CA VAL A 28 38.48 -24.34 -21.65
C VAL A 28 37.92 -24.58 -23.05
N PRO A 29 36.76 -25.27 -23.18
CA PRO A 29 36.19 -25.62 -24.48
C PRO A 29 35.49 -24.45 -25.20
N SER A 30 35.34 -23.31 -24.52
CA SER A 30 34.67 -22.11 -25.04
C SER A 30 35.41 -20.86 -24.59
N LYS A 31 35.16 -19.74 -25.30
CA LYS A 31 35.69 -18.42 -24.93
C LYS A 31 34.58 -17.54 -24.39
N PRO A 32 34.19 -17.66 -23.11
CA PRO A 32 33.23 -16.79 -22.49
C PRO A 32 33.80 -15.38 -22.31
N ARG A 33 32.94 -14.39 -22.30
CA ARG A 33 33.36 -12.98 -22.10
C ARG A 33 32.96 -12.51 -20.74
N GLN A 34 33.72 -11.60 -20.15
CA GLN A 34 33.32 -10.81 -19.01
C GLN A 34 32.55 -9.59 -19.51
N ILE A 35 31.37 -9.36 -18.94
CA ILE A 35 30.47 -8.27 -19.30
C ILE A 35 30.10 -7.54 -18.02
N GLU A 36 30.39 -6.25 -17.95
CA GLU A 36 30.10 -5.41 -16.80
C GLU A 36 28.92 -4.50 -17.06
N PHE A 37 28.11 -4.33 -16.02
CA PHE A 37 26.94 -3.45 -16.04
C PHE A 37 26.97 -2.45 -14.89
N ALA A 38 26.29 -1.34 -15.08
CA ALA A 38 26.05 -0.38 -14.02
C ALA A 38 25.24 -1.02 -12.90
N ARG A 39 25.58 -0.70 -11.67
CA ARG A 39 24.79 -1.08 -10.50
C ARG A 39 23.50 -0.28 -10.48
N LEU A 40 22.36 -0.94 -10.17
CA LEU A 40 21.12 -0.27 -9.86
C LEU A 40 21.27 0.49 -8.53
N ASN A 41 21.01 1.80 -8.55
CA ASN A 41 20.89 2.62 -7.35
C ASN A 41 19.48 3.23 -7.33
N LEU A 42 18.89 3.26 -6.14
CA LEU A 42 17.59 3.89 -5.88
C LEU A 42 17.79 5.06 -4.93
N ASN A 43 17.05 6.15 -5.16
CA ASN A 43 16.99 7.22 -4.17
C ASN A 43 16.23 6.76 -2.90
N TYR A 44 16.42 7.45 -1.79
CA TYR A 44 15.85 7.12 -0.46
C TYR A 44 16.16 5.70 0.02
N THR A 45 17.18 5.04 -0.56
CA THR A 45 17.46 3.62 -0.34
C THR A 45 18.95 3.37 -0.32
N VAL A 46 19.41 2.45 0.53
CA VAL A 46 20.77 1.94 0.52
C VAL A 46 20.77 0.48 0.10
N LEU A 47 21.64 0.11 -0.86
CA LEU A 47 21.74 -1.25 -1.40
C LEU A 47 23.04 -1.96 -0.96
N SER A 48 23.92 -1.28 -0.23
CA SER A 48 25.16 -1.84 0.27
C SER A 48 24.91 -2.80 1.43
N LYS A 49 25.35 -4.06 1.31
CA LYS A 49 25.24 -5.08 2.38
C LYS A 49 25.79 -4.57 3.73
N ARG A 50 26.93 -3.88 3.72
CA ARG A 50 27.54 -3.34 4.95
C ARG A 50 26.62 -2.30 5.63
N ARG A 51 26.00 -1.41 4.86
CA ARG A 51 25.05 -0.40 5.39
C ARG A 51 23.76 -1.06 5.86
N LEU A 52 23.23 -2.04 5.12
CA LEU A 52 22.05 -2.81 5.55
C LEU A 52 22.32 -3.61 6.83
N LEU A 53 23.50 -4.21 6.97
CA LEU A 53 23.90 -4.90 8.20
C LEU A 53 23.98 -3.95 9.40
N GLN A 54 24.43 -2.70 9.20
CA GLN A 54 24.42 -1.67 10.23
C GLN A 54 23.01 -1.36 10.73
N LEU A 55 22.03 -1.28 9.83
CA LEU A 55 20.62 -1.08 10.19
C LEU A 55 20.07 -2.24 11.04
N VAL A 56 20.37 -3.48 10.64
CA VAL A 56 19.91 -4.68 11.36
C VAL A 56 20.58 -4.77 12.73
N ASN A 57 21.90 -4.64 12.79
CA ASN A 57 22.66 -4.78 14.05
C ASN A 57 22.36 -3.62 15.03
N GLY A 58 22.05 -2.44 14.51
CA GLY A 58 21.66 -1.26 15.30
C GLY A 58 20.20 -1.28 15.77
N GLY A 59 19.40 -2.29 15.37
CA GLY A 59 17.98 -2.38 15.76
C GLY A 59 17.08 -1.32 15.10
N HIS A 60 17.55 -0.66 14.02
CA HIS A 60 16.76 0.34 13.29
C HIS A 60 15.66 -0.28 12.43
N VAL A 61 15.81 -1.57 12.12
CA VAL A 61 14.85 -2.43 11.40
C VAL A 61 14.73 -3.78 12.11
N ASN A 62 13.62 -4.48 11.92
CA ASN A 62 13.31 -5.74 12.63
C ASN A 62 14.05 -6.98 12.06
N GLY A 63 14.93 -6.80 11.08
CA GLY A 63 15.70 -7.87 10.46
C GLY A 63 15.84 -7.70 8.95
N TRP A 64 16.35 -8.73 8.30
CA TRP A 64 16.58 -8.74 6.85
C TRP A 64 15.28 -8.80 6.03
N ASP A 65 14.20 -9.21 6.62
CA ASP A 65 12.86 -9.29 6.03
C ASP A 65 11.94 -8.12 6.43
N ASP A 66 12.47 -7.09 7.13
CA ASP A 66 11.71 -5.88 7.42
C ASP A 66 11.18 -5.26 6.11
N PRO A 67 9.88 -4.96 6.01
CA PRO A 67 9.28 -4.39 4.80
C PRO A 67 9.85 -3.04 4.33
N ARG A 68 10.68 -2.37 5.13
CA ARG A 68 11.42 -1.15 4.76
C ARG A 68 12.76 -1.45 4.11
N MET A 69 13.21 -2.71 4.17
CA MET A 69 14.49 -3.13 3.62
C MET A 69 14.37 -3.48 2.13
N PRO A 70 15.34 -3.07 1.28
CA PRO A 70 15.33 -3.38 -0.16
C PRO A 70 15.86 -4.78 -0.46
N THR A 71 15.69 -5.72 0.45
CA THR A 71 15.98 -7.13 0.27
C THR A 71 14.81 -7.84 -0.41
N ILE A 72 15.05 -8.94 -1.11
CA ILE A 72 13.98 -9.74 -1.73
C ILE A 72 12.96 -10.21 -0.67
N SER A 73 13.43 -10.59 0.53
CA SER A 73 12.54 -10.99 1.62
C SER A 73 11.71 -9.81 2.16
N GLY A 74 12.33 -8.64 2.34
CA GLY A 74 11.64 -7.44 2.82
C GLY A 74 10.57 -6.94 1.85
N ILE A 75 10.91 -6.77 0.56
CA ILE A 75 9.95 -6.29 -0.44
C ILE A 75 8.84 -7.32 -0.71
N ARG A 76 9.13 -8.63 -0.63
CA ARG A 76 8.12 -9.68 -0.68
C ARG A 76 7.16 -9.58 0.50
N ARG A 77 7.68 -9.44 1.73
CA ARG A 77 6.87 -9.27 2.94
C ARG A 77 6.02 -8.00 2.89
N ARG A 78 6.53 -6.93 2.26
CA ARG A 78 5.76 -5.71 1.99
C ARG A 78 4.65 -5.91 0.96
N GLY A 79 4.69 -6.96 0.15
CA GLY A 79 3.66 -7.30 -0.82
C GLY A 79 3.98 -6.92 -2.26
N TYR A 80 5.24 -6.65 -2.61
CA TYR A 80 5.64 -6.45 -4.01
C TYR A 80 5.53 -7.77 -4.77
N SER A 81 4.96 -7.73 -5.97
CA SER A 81 4.86 -8.88 -6.86
C SER A 81 6.14 -9.06 -7.68
N PRO A 82 6.49 -10.30 -8.07
CA PRO A 82 7.58 -10.53 -9.01
C PRO A 82 7.36 -9.80 -10.34
N GLU A 83 6.13 -9.77 -10.83
CA GLU A 83 5.73 -9.11 -12.08
C GLU A 83 6.02 -7.61 -12.05
N ALA A 84 5.72 -6.94 -10.93
CA ALA A 84 6.03 -5.52 -10.76
C ALA A 84 7.55 -5.25 -10.73
N ILE A 85 8.34 -6.14 -10.13
CA ILE A 85 9.79 -6.02 -10.10
C ILE A 85 10.36 -6.24 -11.52
N HIS A 86 9.84 -7.21 -12.28
CA HIS A 86 10.22 -7.44 -13.67
C HIS A 86 9.92 -6.23 -14.55
N ASP A 87 8.68 -5.68 -14.48
CA ASP A 87 8.31 -4.46 -15.22
C ASP A 87 9.24 -3.28 -14.86
N PHE A 88 9.58 -3.13 -13.57
CA PHE A 88 10.52 -2.10 -13.13
C PHE A 88 11.92 -2.27 -13.75
N VAL A 89 12.48 -3.48 -13.69
CA VAL A 89 13.82 -3.78 -14.24
C VAL A 89 13.83 -3.60 -15.77
N ASP A 90 12.79 -4.01 -16.47
CA ASP A 90 12.66 -3.82 -17.91
C ASP A 90 12.61 -2.34 -18.29
N ARG A 91 11.91 -1.51 -17.52
CA ARG A 91 11.86 -0.04 -17.74
C ARG A 91 13.18 0.65 -17.45
N VAL A 92 13.92 0.20 -16.44
CA VAL A 92 15.25 0.74 -16.11
C VAL A 92 16.24 0.34 -17.19
N GLY A 93 16.15 -0.89 -17.69
CA GLY A 93 17.03 -1.46 -18.70
C GLY A 93 18.45 -1.69 -18.19
N VAL A 94 19.32 -2.14 -19.11
CA VAL A 94 20.74 -2.40 -18.85
C VAL A 94 21.55 -1.15 -19.23
N ALA A 95 22.28 -0.60 -18.27
CA ALA A 95 23.12 0.58 -18.49
C ALA A 95 24.60 0.27 -18.25
N LYS A 96 25.48 1.00 -18.95
CA LYS A 96 26.95 0.97 -18.73
C LYS A 96 27.45 2.16 -17.89
N ARG A 97 26.56 3.04 -17.45
CA ARG A 97 26.87 4.19 -16.58
C ARG A 97 25.99 4.15 -15.35
N ASN A 98 26.61 4.33 -14.19
CA ASN A 98 25.88 4.42 -12.94
C ASN A 98 24.87 5.58 -12.98
N SER A 99 23.65 5.30 -12.60
CA SER A 99 22.57 6.29 -12.47
C SER A 99 21.77 5.98 -11.22
N VAL A 100 21.07 6.97 -10.70
CA VAL A 100 20.11 6.80 -9.61
C VAL A 100 18.72 6.79 -10.21
N VAL A 101 17.97 5.72 -9.96
CA VAL A 101 16.58 5.57 -10.38
C VAL A 101 15.66 6.04 -9.26
N ASP A 102 14.59 6.72 -9.61
CA ASP A 102 13.62 7.18 -8.61
C ASP A 102 12.79 6.01 -8.09
N LEU A 103 12.70 5.86 -6.75
CA LEU A 103 11.90 4.83 -6.09
C LEU A 103 10.42 4.91 -6.48
N ALA A 104 9.92 6.12 -6.82
CA ALA A 104 8.57 6.30 -7.31
C ALA A 104 8.26 5.49 -8.60
N LEU A 105 9.28 5.18 -9.43
CA LEU A 105 9.09 4.30 -10.59
C LEU A 105 8.80 2.86 -10.16
N LEU A 106 9.52 2.33 -9.18
CA LEU A 106 9.25 1.00 -8.63
C LEU A 106 7.85 0.94 -8.01
N GLU A 107 7.49 1.94 -7.21
CA GLU A 107 6.15 2.03 -6.64
C GLU A 107 5.04 2.16 -7.70
N HIS A 108 5.32 2.85 -8.81
CA HIS A 108 4.41 2.94 -9.96
C HIS A 108 4.18 1.55 -10.59
N CYS A 109 5.23 0.76 -10.83
CA CYS A 109 5.12 -0.60 -11.36
C CYS A 109 4.27 -1.49 -10.43
N VAL A 110 4.51 -1.40 -9.10
CA VAL A 110 3.72 -2.13 -8.09
C VAL A 110 2.24 -1.72 -8.13
N ARG A 111 1.94 -0.42 -8.20
CA ARG A 111 0.54 0.05 -8.32
C ARG A 111 -0.12 -0.44 -9.59
N THR A 112 0.59 -0.39 -10.70
CA THR A 112 0.06 -0.80 -12.01
C THR A 112 -0.31 -2.29 -12.01
N ASP A 113 0.56 -3.14 -11.46
CA ASP A 113 0.29 -4.57 -11.34
C ASP A 113 -0.87 -4.85 -10.37
N LEU A 114 -0.83 -4.28 -9.16
CA LEU A 114 -1.86 -4.49 -8.15
C LEU A 114 -3.21 -3.87 -8.53
N ASN A 115 -3.25 -2.82 -9.33
CA ASN A 115 -4.54 -2.30 -9.84
C ASN A 115 -5.28 -3.33 -10.68
N ARG A 116 -4.54 -4.11 -11.44
CA ARG A 116 -5.07 -5.17 -12.30
C ARG A 116 -5.42 -6.45 -11.54
N THR A 117 -4.58 -6.83 -10.55
CA THR A 117 -4.61 -8.18 -9.96
C THR A 117 -5.23 -8.24 -8.57
N ALA A 118 -5.24 -7.13 -7.82
CA ALA A 118 -5.68 -7.13 -6.43
C ALA A 118 -7.19 -6.91 -6.29
N ASP A 119 -7.85 -7.74 -5.50
CA ASP A 119 -9.23 -7.54 -5.10
C ASP A 119 -9.41 -6.28 -4.25
N ARG A 120 -10.57 -5.64 -4.39
CA ARG A 120 -10.95 -4.50 -3.55
C ARG A 120 -11.63 -5.02 -2.29
N ARG A 121 -11.28 -4.41 -1.17
CA ARG A 121 -11.87 -4.67 0.15
C ARG A 121 -12.12 -3.35 0.84
N MET A 122 -13.01 -3.33 1.83
CA MET A 122 -13.23 -2.16 2.67
C MET A 122 -12.64 -2.36 4.06
N GLY A 123 -12.14 -1.27 4.63
CA GLY A 123 -11.62 -1.23 5.99
C GLY A 123 -11.40 0.20 6.43
N VAL A 124 -11.48 0.43 7.72
CA VAL A 124 -11.37 1.74 8.36
C VAL A 124 -10.18 1.70 9.30
N LEU A 125 -9.19 2.56 9.06
CA LEU A 125 -7.96 2.59 9.86
C LEU A 125 -8.13 3.38 11.15
N ARG A 126 -8.83 4.51 11.09
CA ARG A 126 -9.11 5.37 12.25
C ARG A 126 -10.62 5.50 12.41
N PRO A 127 -11.26 4.56 13.11
CA PRO A 127 -12.71 4.45 13.14
C PRO A 127 -13.38 5.62 13.88
N LEU A 128 -14.41 6.18 13.24
CA LEU A 128 -15.40 7.05 13.84
C LEU A 128 -16.76 6.39 13.68
N LYS A 129 -17.47 6.21 14.79
CA LYS A 129 -18.77 5.53 14.82
C LYS A 129 -19.85 6.36 14.13
N VAL A 130 -20.70 5.70 13.35
CA VAL A 130 -21.89 6.24 12.71
C VAL A 130 -23.07 5.37 13.12
N VAL A 131 -24.13 5.98 13.61
CA VAL A 131 -25.41 5.33 13.89
C VAL A 131 -26.46 5.88 12.93
N ILE A 132 -27.14 4.99 12.21
CA ILE A 132 -28.21 5.34 11.26
C ILE A 132 -29.55 5.23 11.98
N ASP A 133 -30.11 6.35 12.42
CA ASP A 133 -31.27 6.38 13.33
C ASP A 133 -32.54 5.78 12.73
N ASN A 134 -32.75 5.95 11.43
CA ASN A 134 -33.91 5.42 10.71
C ASN A 134 -33.69 4.05 10.06
N TYR A 135 -32.55 3.37 10.32
CA TYR A 135 -32.33 1.96 9.94
C TYR A 135 -32.90 1.04 11.04
N PRO A 136 -33.62 -0.04 10.68
CA PRO A 136 -34.25 -0.93 11.66
C PRO A 136 -33.21 -1.53 12.64
N GLU A 137 -33.57 -1.57 13.90
CA GLU A 137 -32.71 -2.07 14.95
C GLU A 137 -32.55 -3.62 14.86
N GLY A 138 -31.31 -4.10 14.93
CA GLY A 138 -31.01 -5.53 14.86
C GLY A 138 -31.07 -6.14 13.46
N GLU A 139 -31.48 -5.37 12.45
CA GLU A 139 -31.47 -5.84 11.06
C GLU A 139 -30.08 -5.72 10.44
N THR A 140 -29.75 -6.72 9.63
CA THR A 140 -28.53 -6.74 8.78
C THR A 140 -28.94 -7.16 7.38
N GLU A 141 -28.41 -6.47 6.37
CA GLU A 141 -28.55 -6.88 4.97
C GLU A 141 -27.17 -7.12 4.34
N GLU A 142 -27.17 -7.99 3.34
CA GLU A 142 -25.99 -8.27 2.54
C GLU A 142 -26.00 -7.40 1.27
N LEU A 143 -24.93 -6.61 1.11
CA LEU A 143 -24.75 -5.74 -0.05
C LEU A 143 -23.69 -6.33 -0.99
N GLU A 144 -23.98 -6.35 -2.27
CA GLU A 144 -23.07 -6.85 -3.27
C GLU A 144 -21.97 -5.81 -3.59
N ALA A 145 -20.73 -6.23 -3.49
CA ALA A 145 -19.55 -5.40 -3.76
C ALA A 145 -18.63 -6.07 -4.79
N VAL A 146 -18.19 -5.30 -5.78
CA VAL A 146 -17.30 -5.77 -6.85
C VAL A 146 -15.90 -6.07 -6.28
N ASN A 147 -15.36 -7.25 -6.59
CA ASN A 147 -14.02 -7.62 -6.15
C ASN A 147 -12.94 -6.87 -6.93
N ASN A 148 -13.01 -6.84 -8.24
CA ASN A 148 -12.06 -6.08 -9.05
C ASN A 148 -12.76 -5.45 -10.27
N PRO A 149 -12.86 -4.12 -10.37
CA PRO A 149 -13.49 -3.47 -11.52
C PRO A 149 -12.68 -3.59 -12.83
N GLU A 150 -11.37 -3.91 -12.75
CA GLU A 150 -10.51 -4.14 -13.92
C GLU A 150 -10.57 -5.60 -14.42
N ASP A 151 -11.11 -6.51 -13.59
CA ASP A 151 -11.28 -7.94 -13.92
C ASP A 151 -12.68 -8.42 -13.51
N LEU A 152 -13.57 -8.48 -14.48
CA LEU A 152 -14.94 -8.95 -14.26
C LEU A 152 -15.02 -10.43 -13.84
N ALA A 153 -13.99 -11.23 -14.13
CA ALA A 153 -13.93 -12.64 -13.71
C ALA A 153 -13.67 -12.80 -12.21
N ALA A 154 -13.16 -11.77 -11.54
CA ALA A 154 -13.01 -11.74 -10.08
C ALA A 154 -14.36 -11.78 -9.34
N GLY A 155 -15.47 -11.45 -10.02
CA GLY A 155 -16.82 -11.53 -9.49
C GLY A 155 -17.09 -10.50 -8.39
N THR A 156 -18.01 -10.87 -7.48
CA THR A 156 -18.49 -10.01 -6.39
C THR A 156 -18.41 -10.74 -5.07
N ARG A 157 -18.60 -10.02 -3.99
CA ARG A 157 -18.73 -10.52 -2.62
C ARG A 157 -19.88 -9.83 -1.90
N LEU A 158 -20.34 -10.44 -0.83
CA LEU A 158 -21.35 -9.86 0.04
C LEU A 158 -20.68 -9.16 1.23
N VAL A 159 -21.14 -7.95 1.55
CA VAL A 159 -20.67 -7.14 2.67
C VAL A 159 -21.84 -6.82 3.57
N PRO A 160 -21.79 -7.21 4.86
CA PRO A 160 -22.90 -6.98 5.78
C PRO A 160 -23.03 -5.48 6.13
N PHE A 161 -24.24 -4.96 6.00
CA PHE A 161 -24.61 -3.59 6.33
C PHE A 161 -25.66 -3.60 7.44
N GLY A 162 -25.61 -2.64 8.35
CA GLY A 162 -26.57 -2.51 9.43
C GLY A 162 -26.63 -1.09 9.99
N ARG A 163 -27.33 -0.93 11.10
CA ARG A 163 -27.58 0.36 11.74
C ARG A 163 -26.31 1.07 12.22
N GLU A 164 -25.32 0.32 12.72
CA GLU A 164 -24.08 0.86 13.26
C GLU A 164 -22.90 0.55 12.34
N LEU A 165 -22.15 1.57 12.00
CA LEU A 165 -21.03 1.51 11.08
C LEU A 165 -19.85 2.30 11.64
N TYR A 166 -18.69 2.09 11.02
CA TYR A 166 -17.51 2.94 11.18
C TYR A 166 -17.09 3.52 9.83
N ILE A 167 -16.67 4.79 9.85
CA ILE A 167 -16.03 5.47 8.72
C ILE A 167 -14.66 5.98 9.15
N GLU A 168 -13.81 6.41 8.21
CA GLU A 168 -12.57 7.11 8.56
C GLU A 168 -12.88 8.40 9.31
N ARG A 169 -12.16 8.63 10.42
CA ARG A 169 -12.26 9.89 11.18
C ARG A 169 -12.00 11.11 10.30
N ASP A 170 -11.05 11.02 9.37
CA ASP A 170 -10.70 12.08 8.43
C ASP A 170 -11.81 12.34 7.37
N ASP A 171 -12.81 11.47 7.28
CA ASP A 171 -13.95 11.65 6.38
C ASP A 171 -15.07 12.51 7.01
N PHE A 172 -14.90 12.93 8.25
CA PHE A 172 -15.81 13.84 8.94
C PHE A 172 -15.12 15.12 9.39
N MET A 173 -15.82 16.25 9.30
CA MET A 173 -15.41 17.54 9.87
C MET A 173 -16.66 18.32 10.29
N GLU A 174 -16.65 18.82 11.54
CA GLU A 174 -17.80 19.54 12.10
C GLU A 174 -17.98 20.94 11.46
N ASP A 175 -16.88 21.68 11.33
CA ASP A 175 -16.85 22.99 10.66
C ASP A 175 -15.94 22.93 9.41
N PRO A 176 -16.48 22.43 8.27
CA PRO A 176 -15.67 22.15 7.10
C PRO A 176 -15.44 23.40 6.25
N PRO A 177 -14.21 23.58 5.70
CA PRO A 177 -13.95 24.60 4.70
C PRO A 177 -14.74 24.31 3.40
N LYS A 178 -14.92 25.34 2.54
CA LYS A 178 -15.71 25.26 1.30
C LYS A 178 -15.32 24.11 0.36
N LYS A 179 -14.06 23.67 0.39
CA LYS A 179 -13.54 22.58 -0.47
C LYS A 179 -13.54 21.20 0.18
N PHE A 180 -14.05 21.06 1.39
CA PHE A 180 -14.24 19.76 2.03
C PHE A 180 -15.56 19.17 1.55
N PHE A 181 -15.53 18.08 0.79
CA PHE A 181 -16.72 17.47 0.18
C PHE A 181 -17.17 16.18 0.88
N ARG A 182 -16.57 15.83 2.02
CA ARG A 182 -16.91 14.65 2.83
C ARG A 182 -18.04 14.95 3.81
N LEU A 183 -18.28 14.05 4.76
CA LEU A 183 -19.38 14.15 5.71
C LEU A 183 -19.21 15.33 6.67
N ALA A 184 -20.29 16.06 6.91
CA ALA A 184 -20.38 17.18 7.85
C ALA A 184 -21.84 17.33 8.32
N PRO A 185 -22.11 18.08 9.38
CA PRO A 185 -23.49 18.35 9.81
C PRO A 185 -24.38 18.85 8.68
N GLY A 186 -25.54 18.20 8.48
CA GLY A 186 -26.49 18.49 7.41
C GLY A 186 -26.05 18.13 6.00
N ARG A 187 -24.85 17.54 5.81
CA ARG A 187 -24.34 17.18 4.49
C ARG A 187 -24.59 15.71 4.19
N GLU A 188 -24.96 15.44 2.93
CA GLU A 188 -25.20 14.11 2.40
C GLU A 188 -23.97 13.57 1.68
N VAL A 189 -23.65 12.29 1.89
CA VAL A 189 -22.59 11.52 1.22
C VAL A 189 -23.11 10.14 0.85
N ARG A 190 -22.42 9.47 -0.10
CA ARG A 190 -22.67 8.09 -0.46
C ARG A 190 -21.78 7.16 0.38
N LEU A 191 -22.34 6.12 0.95
CA LEU A 191 -21.58 4.96 1.43
C LEU A 191 -21.36 3.99 0.26
N ARG A 192 -20.14 3.53 0.10
CA ARG A 192 -19.74 2.66 -1.01
C ARG A 192 -20.59 1.39 -1.05
N TYR A 193 -21.19 1.06 -2.20
CA TYR A 193 -22.11 -0.07 -2.40
C TYR A 193 -23.43 -0.02 -1.60
N ALA A 194 -23.62 0.96 -0.76
CA ALA A 194 -24.76 1.06 0.15
C ALA A 194 -25.68 2.22 -0.22
N TYR A 195 -25.88 3.15 0.69
CA TYR A 195 -26.91 4.21 0.61
C TYR A 195 -26.28 5.60 0.72
N PHE A 196 -27.09 6.60 0.46
CA PHE A 196 -26.79 7.97 0.87
C PHE A 196 -27.11 8.12 2.35
N ILE A 197 -26.23 8.80 3.08
CA ILE A 197 -26.46 9.17 4.47
C ILE A 197 -26.27 10.66 4.67
N THR A 198 -27.06 11.24 5.60
CA THR A 198 -26.94 12.64 6.02
C THR A 198 -26.66 12.70 7.51
N CYS A 199 -25.60 13.40 7.92
CA CYS A 199 -25.32 13.65 9.34
C CYS A 199 -26.34 14.64 9.92
N ARG A 200 -26.98 14.23 11.03
CA ARG A 200 -28.01 15.03 11.74
C ARG A 200 -27.50 15.61 13.04
N GLU A 201 -26.71 14.81 13.77
CA GLU A 201 -26.19 15.18 15.09
C GLU A 201 -24.78 14.67 15.27
N VAL A 202 -24.00 15.38 16.09
CA VAL A 202 -22.63 15.05 16.44
C VAL A 202 -22.56 14.83 17.94
N VAL A 203 -22.15 13.63 18.35
CA VAL A 203 -21.98 13.26 19.76
C VAL A 203 -20.53 13.40 20.14
N LYS A 204 -20.27 14.11 21.25
CA LYS A 204 -18.93 14.35 21.79
C LYS A 204 -18.78 13.74 23.17
N ASN A 205 -17.54 13.38 23.51
CA ASN A 205 -17.16 13.01 24.87
C ASN A 205 -16.95 14.26 25.76
N ASP A 206 -16.59 14.03 27.02
CA ASP A 206 -16.36 15.10 28.01
C ASP A 206 -15.16 16.01 27.64
N ASP A 207 -14.24 15.51 26.82
CA ASP A 207 -13.08 16.26 26.30
C ASP A 207 -13.42 17.10 25.07
N GLY A 208 -14.68 17.01 24.57
CA GLY A 208 -15.13 17.72 23.38
C GLY A 208 -14.76 17.04 22.06
N GLU A 209 -14.19 15.85 22.09
CA GLU A 209 -13.87 15.08 20.88
C GLU A 209 -15.11 14.38 20.32
N VAL A 210 -15.24 14.37 18.98
CA VAL A 210 -16.31 13.67 18.30
C VAL A 210 -16.11 12.16 18.42
N VAL A 211 -17.09 11.45 19.01
CA VAL A 211 -17.05 10.00 19.23
C VAL A 211 -18.08 9.23 18.43
N GLU A 212 -19.21 9.86 18.08
CA GLU A 212 -20.27 9.23 17.30
C GLU A 212 -20.99 10.28 16.44
N LEU A 213 -21.47 9.83 15.28
CA LEU A 213 -22.32 10.62 14.37
C LEU A 213 -23.69 9.96 14.29
N ARG A 214 -24.75 10.76 14.47
CA ARG A 214 -26.12 10.33 14.23
C ARG A 214 -26.51 10.73 12.81
N CYS A 215 -26.89 9.77 12.01
CA CYS A 215 -27.19 9.96 10.59
C CYS A 215 -28.58 9.40 10.24
N THR A 216 -29.14 9.87 9.15
CA THR A 216 -30.27 9.23 8.48
C THR A 216 -29.82 8.72 7.13
N TYR A 217 -30.34 7.56 6.69
CA TYR A 217 -30.13 7.06 5.33
C TYR A 217 -31.38 7.27 4.46
N ASP A 218 -31.15 7.27 3.16
CA ASP A 218 -32.21 7.28 2.16
C ASP A 218 -32.35 5.87 1.54
N PRO A 219 -33.42 5.11 1.87
CA PRO A 219 -33.60 3.74 1.42
C PRO A 219 -33.75 3.60 -0.10
N GLU A 220 -34.16 4.65 -0.82
CA GLU A 220 -34.32 4.63 -2.27
C GLU A 220 -32.99 4.68 -3.03
N THR A 221 -31.85 4.94 -2.31
CA THR A 221 -30.51 5.07 -2.89
C THR A 221 -29.67 3.80 -2.79
N ARG A 222 -30.30 2.64 -2.61
CA ARG A 222 -29.61 1.34 -2.50
C ARG A 222 -28.72 1.09 -3.73
N GLY A 223 -27.47 0.69 -3.48
CA GLY A 223 -26.44 0.54 -4.52
C GLY A 223 -25.74 1.84 -4.91
N GLY A 224 -26.20 2.97 -4.37
CA GLY A 224 -25.52 4.26 -4.44
C GLY A 224 -25.93 5.19 -5.57
N ASP A 225 -27.05 4.92 -6.27
CA ASP A 225 -27.67 5.87 -7.18
C ASP A 225 -28.98 6.41 -6.59
N SER A 226 -29.32 7.65 -6.94
CA SER A 226 -30.53 8.30 -6.45
C SER A 226 -31.60 8.35 -7.54
N PRO A 227 -32.87 7.92 -7.27
CA PRO A 227 -33.96 7.97 -8.25
C PRO A 227 -34.29 9.39 -8.76
N ASP A 228 -34.08 10.40 -7.95
CA ASP A 228 -34.26 11.80 -8.31
C ASP A 228 -33.09 12.42 -9.09
N GLY A 229 -32.04 11.64 -9.34
CA GLY A 229 -30.86 12.05 -10.10
C GLY A 229 -29.94 13.04 -9.37
N ARG A 230 -30.17 13.29 -8.06
CA ARG A 230 -29.25 14.13 -7.27
C ARG A 230 -27.88 13.48 -7.14
N LYS A 231 -26.83 14.29 -7.18
CA LYS A 231 -25.44 13.81 -7.12
C LYS A 231 -24.78 14.24 -5.82
N VAL A 232 -24.25 13.29 -5.07
CA VAL A 232 -23.36 13.55 -3.94
C VAL A 232 -21.92 13.60 -4.42
N LYS A 233 -21.10 14.44 -3.79
CA LYS A 233 -19.70 14.69 -4.22
C LYS A 233 -18.70 13.69 -3.66
N ALA A 234 -19.06 12.96 -2.60
CA ALA A 234 -18.17 12.03 -1.93
C ALA A 234 -18.78 10.65 -1.78
N THR A 235 -17.95 9.63 -1.97
CA THR A 235 -18.24 8.24 -1.62
C THR A 235 -17.25 7.82 -0.53
N LEU A 236 -17.78 7.37 0.61
CA LEU A 236 -17.02 6.91 1.75
C LEU A 236 -17.02 5.38 1.80
N HIS A 237 -15.89 4.78 2.14
CA HIS A 237 -15.84 3.39 2.56
C HIS A 237 -16.21 3.29 4.05
N TRP A 238 -16.59 2.11 4.48
CA TRP A 238 -17.14 1.87 5.81
C TRP A 238 -16.87 0.43 6.26
N ALA A 239 -17.07 0.17 7.54
CA ALA A 239 -17.08 -1.17 8.12
C ALA A 239 -18.30 -1.34 9.03
N SER A 240 -18.97 -2.50 9.00
CA SER A 240 -20.09 -2.82 9.86
C SER A 240 -19.63 -2.99 11.31
N ALA A 241 -20.26 -2.29 12.26
CA ALA A 241 -19.87 -2.40 13.66
C ALA A 241 -20.04 -3.81 14.24
N ALA A 242 -21.10 -4.51 13.80
CA ALA A 242 -21.41 -5.86 14.29
C ALA A 242 -20.52 -6.96 13.69
N HIS A 243 -19.92 -6.73 12.51
CA HIS A 243 -19.25 -7.78 11.73
C HIS A 243 -17.78 -7.48 11.42
N ALA A 244 -17.31 -6.26 11.71
CA ALA A 244 -15.94 -5.89 11.41
C ALA A 244 -14.93 -6.72 12.19
N VAL A 245 -13.82 -7.03 11.54
CA VAL A 245 -12.68 -7.75 12.12
C VAL A 245 -11.63 -6.72 12.54
N ALA A 246 -11.25 -6.74 13.80
CA ALA A 246 -10.17 -5.91 14.31
C ALA A 246 -8.81 -6.41 13.80
N ALA A 247 -7.96 -5.47 13.36
CA ALA A 247 -6.67 -5.78 12.76
C ALA A 247 -5.57 -4.78 13.15
N GLU A 248 -4.34 -5.26 13.12
CA GLU A 248 -3.15 -4.41 13.11
C GLU A 248 -2.81 -4.03 11.67
N VAL A 249 -2.58 -2.73 11.43
CA VAL A 249 -2.17 -2.23 10.11
C VAL A 249 -0.85 -1.47 10.23
N ARG A 250 0.13 -1.91 9.48
CA ARG A 250 1.47 -1.32 9.41
C ARG A 250 1.60 -0.45 8.17
N LEU A 251 1.68 0.85 8.38
CA LEU A 251 1.85 1.84 7.31
C LEU A 251 3.34 2.14 7.16
N TYR A 252 3.94 1.61 6.11
CA TYR A 252 5.35 1.87 5.79
C TYR A 252 5.51 3.08 4.88
N ASP A 253 6.53 3.89 5.17
CA ASP A 253 7.02 4.98 4.33
C ASP A 253 8.51 4.78 4.04
N HIS A 254 9.17 5.78 3.43
CA HIS A 254 10.61 5.73 3.17
C HIS A 254 11.39 5.59 4.48
N LEU A 255 12.37 4.70 4.49
CA LEU A 255 13.25 4.50 5.65
C LEU A 255 14.15 5.73 5.88
N PHE A 256 14.48 6.47 4.82
CA PHE A 256 15.34 7.65 4.85
C PHE A 256 14.60 8.91 4.41
N THR A 257 14.97 10.03 5.02
CA THR A 257 14.40 11.37 4.72
C THR A 257 15.02 12.02 3.49
N ARG A 258 16.26 11.59 3.11
CA ARG A 258 17.03 12.17 2.00
C ARG A 258 17.13 11.24 0.80
N PRO A 259 17.17 11.81 -0.43
CA PRO A 259 17.33 11.02 -1.66
C PRO A 259 18.63 10.21 -1.73
N ASP A 260 19.72 10.71 -1.15
CA ASP A 260 21.03 10.04 -1.09
C ASP A 260 21.45 9.85 0.38
N PRO A 261 21.04 8.74 1.01
CA PRO A 261 21.31 8.52 2.43
C PRO A 261 22.81 8.35 2.71
N GLY A 262 23.31 9.13 3.66
CA GLY A 262 24.72 9.11 4.07
C GLY A 262 25.66 9.83 3.10
N ALA A 263 25.17 10.74 2.27
CA ALA A 263 26.02 11.61 1.43
C ALA A 263 26.97 12.47 2.27
N ASP A 264 26.53 12.89 3.45
CA ASP A 264 27.34 13.70 4.38
C ASP A 264 28.19 12.84 5.37
N GLY A 265 28.24 11.51 5.16
CA GLY A 265 29.05 10.58 5.95
C GLY A 265 28.28 9.76 6.99
N ASP A 266 27.21 10.27 7.58
CA ASP A 266 26.38 9.55 8.55
C ASP A 266 24.99 9.20 8.00
N MET A 267 24.84 7.95 7.57
CA MET A 267 23.56 7.43 7.09
C MET A 267 22.47 7.37 8.18
N LEU A 268 22.85 7.16 9.43
CA LEU A 268 21.89 6.99 10.51
C LEU A 268 21.19 8.31 10.87
N ALA A 269 21.85 9.46 10.64
CA ALA A 269 21.26 10.78 10.82
C ALA A 269 20.13 11.05 9.78
N ASP A 270 20.09 10.32 8.68
CA ASP A 270 19.07 10.46 7.64
C ASP A 270 17.86 9.52 7.84
N LEU A 271 17.83 8.72 8.93
CA LEU A 271 16.70 7.84 9.22
C LEU A 271 15.41 8.66 9.47
N SER A 272 14.30 8.12 9.01
CA SER A 272 12.97 8.69 9.23
C SER A 272 12.32 8.08 10.47
N ASP A 273 11.99 8.90 11.46
CA ASP A 273 11.24 8.50 12.65
C ASP A 273 9.82 8.01 12.30
N ASN A 274 9.30 8.43 11.15
CA ASN A 274 7.95 8.10 10.67
C ASN A 274 7.94 7.01 9.58
N SER A 275 9.02 6.25 9.44
CA SER A 275 9.11 5.19 8.42
C SER A 275 8.16 4.03 8.65
N LEU A 276 7.61 3.88 9.85
CA LEU A 276 6.60 2.89 10.24
C LEU A 276 5.61 3.51 11.21
N GLN A 277 4.33 3.46 10.85
CA GLN A 277 3.22 3.74 11.77
C GLN A 277 2.41 2.47 11.95
N VAL A 278 2.19 2.05 13.20
CA VAL A 278 1.33 0.91 13.54
C VAL A 278 -0.02 1.43 14.01
N ILE A 279 -1.08 0.84 13.47
CA ILE A 279 -2.48 1.10 13.85
C ILE A 279 -3.05 -0.21 14.38
N ASP A 280 -3.37 -0.26 15.67
CA ASP A 280 -3.76 -1.50 16.36
C ASP A 280 -5.28 -1.76 16.35
N ASN A 281 -6.08 -0.79 15.95
CA ASN A 281 -7.53 -0.80 16.06
C ASN A 281 -8.24 -0.55 14.73
N ALA A 282 -7.63 -0.93 13.61
CA ALA A 282 -8.31 -0.89 12.32
C ALA A 282 -9.46 -1.89 12.29
N LEU A 283 -10.55 -1.53 11.62
CA LEU A 283 -11.76 -2.34 11.48
C LEU A 283 -11.97 -2.69 10.01
N LEU A 284 -11.95 -3.97 9.70
CA LEU A 284 -11.94 -4.50 8.34
C LEU A 284 -13.23 -5.27 8.04
N GLU A 285 -13.64 -5.32 6.78
CA GLU A 285 -14.74 -6.19 6.36
C GLU A 285 -14.41 -7.68 6.62
N PRO A 286 -15.41 -8.53 6.90
CA PRO A 286 -15.18 -9.92 7.32
C PRO A 286 -14.38 -10.78 6.32
N SER A 287 -14.48 -10.49 5.03
CA SER A 287 -13.81 -11.26 3.96
C SER A 287 -12.28 -11.27 4.09
N ILE A 288 -11.71 -10.29 4.80
CA ILE A 288 -10.24 -10.17 4.99
C ILE A 288 -9.71 -11.25 5.97
N ALA A 289 -10.54 -11.71 6.91
CA ALA A 289 -10.13 -12.75 7.87
C ALA A 289 -9.79 -14.10 7.22
N ALA A 290 -10.27 -14.35 6.01
CA ALA A 290 -10.00 -15.59 5.26
C ALA A 290 -8.72 -15.53 4.41
N LEU A 291 -8.08 -14.37 4.29
CA LEU A 291 -6.89 -14.19 3.46
C LEU A 291 -5.65 -14.81 4.11
N ALA A 292 -4.87 -15.51 3.30
CA ALA A 292 -3.61 -16.11 3.74
C ALA A 292 -2.44 -15.10 3.76
N PRO A 293 -1.40 -15.34 4.57
CA PRO A 293 -0.18 -14.55 4.51
C PRO A 293 0.40 -14.45 3.09
N GLY A 294 0.75 -13.25 2.68
CA GLY A 294 1.25 -12.95 1.33
C GLY A 294 0.18 -12.59 0.30
N GLU A 295 -1.10 -12.80 0.60
CA GLU A 295 -2.19 -12.32 -0.27
C GLU A 295 -2.28 -10.80 -0.26
N ARG A 296 -2.55 -10.24 -1.44
CA ARG A 296 -2.54 -8.81 -1.72
C ARG A 296 -3.93 -8.35 -2.11
N PHE A 297 -4.31 -7.20 -1.62
CA PHE A 297 -5.62 -6.59 -1.91
C PHE A 297 -5.53 -5.06 -1.79
N GLN A 298 -6.54 -4.39 -2.28
CA GLN A 298 -6.68 -2.95 -2.11
C GLN A 298 -7.69 -2.67 -1.00
N LEU A 299 -7.30 -1.93 0.03
CA LEU A 299 -8.29 -1.22 0.83
C LEU A 299 -8.74 0.03 0.07
N GLU A 300 -10.01 0.06 -0.32
CA GLU A 300 -10.58 1.12 -1.14
C GLU A 300 -10.31 2.49 -0.54
N ARG A 301 -9.83 3.44 -1.37
CA ARG A 301 -9.43 4.80 -1.01
C ARG A 301 -8.16 4.92 -0.14
N LEU A 302 -7.61 3.84 0.41
CA LEU A 302 -6.48 3.85 1.36
C LEU A 302 -5.15 3.43 0.73
N GLY A 303 -5.12 2.34 -0.01
CA GLY A 303 -3.88 1.81 -0.59
C GLY A 303 -3.96 0.34 -0.94
N TYR A 304 -2.83 -0.22 -1.34
CA TYR A 304 -2.64 -1.65 -1.51
C TYR A 304 -1.96 -2.23 -0.27
N PHE A 305 -2.41 -3.40 0.14
CA PHE A 305 -1.98 -4.07 1.35
C PHE A 305 -1.65 -5.54 1.07
N CYS A 306 -0.82 -6.10 1.94
CA CYS A 306 -0.45 -7.50 1.95
C CYS A 306 -0.66 -8.06 3.35
N VAL A 307 -1.19 -9.28 3.46
CA VAL A 307 -1.29 -9.98 4.73
C VAL A 307 0.11 -10.38 5.21
N ASP A 308 0.50 -9.92 6.40
CA ASP A 308 1.82 -10.20 6.97
C ASP A 308 1.92 -11.66 7.45
N PRO A 309 3.10 -12.30 7.41
CA PRO A 309 3.33 -13.60 8.03
C PRO A 309 3.03 -13.68 9.55
N ASP A 310 3.05 -12.53 10.25
CA ASP A 310 2.68 -12.45 11.67
C ASP A 310 1.15 -12.55 11.90
N ALA A 311 0.35 -12.51 10.83
CA ALA A 311 -1.12 -12.60 10.93
C ALA A 311 -1.58 -13.94 11.47
N THR A 312 -2.60 -13.90 12.32
CA THR A 312 -3.33 -15.07 12.80
C THR A 312 -4.83 -14.92 12.52
N ALA A 313 -5.59 -16.00 12.58
CA ALA A 313 -7.04 -15.94 12.39
C ALA A 313 -7.72 -15.01 13.40
N ALA A 314 -7.17 -14.89 14.62
CA ALA A 314 -7.70 -14.01 15.68
C ALA A 314 -7.22 -12.55 15.56
N ARG A 315 -6.09 -12.32 14.90
CA ARG A 315 -5.49 -11.00 14.74
C ARG A 315 -4.84 -10.88 13.35
N PRO A 316 -5.57 -10.42 12.36
CA PRO A 316 -5.00 -10.06 11.07
C PRO A 316 -3.95 -8.95 11.23
N VAL A 317 -2.83 -9.09 10.51
CA VAL A 317 -1.76 -8.08 10.42
C VAL A 317 -1.54 -7.75 8.97
N LEU A 318 -1.63 -6.47 8.63
CA LEU A 318 -1.57 -5.99 7.26
C LEU A 318 -0.39 -5.03 7.05
N ASN A 319 0.37 -5.26 6.00
CA ASN A 319 1.43 -4.36 5.56
C ASN A 319 0.93 -3.48 4.40
N ARG A 320 1.01 -2.16 4.53
CA ARG A 320 0.76 -1.28 3.37
C ARG A 320 1.89 -1.45 2.36
N THR A 321 1.55 -1.97 1.20
CA THR A 321 2.47 -2.15 0.07
C THR A 321 2.81 -0.81 -0.56
N VAL A 322 1.80 -0.11 -1.11
CA VAL A 322 1.93 1.24 -1.68
C VAL A 322 0.62 2.02 -1.50
N THR A 323 0.72 3.35 -1.55
CA THR A 323 -0.44 4.25 -1.55
C THR A 323 -1.15 4.23 -2.91
N LEU A 324 -2.43 4.67 -2.97
CA LEU A 324 -3.13 4.83 -4.25
C LEU A 324 -2.58 5.97 -5.09
N ARG A 325 -2.04 7.00 -4.44
CA ARG A 325 -1.52 8.17 -5.14
C ARG A 325 -0.22 7.83 -5.86
N ASP A 326 -0.25 7.91 -7.18
CA ASP A 326 0.93 7.78 -8.00
C ASP A 326 1.71 9.11 -8.04
N THR A 327 2.95 9.07 -7.58
CA THR A 327 3.87 10.22 -7.58
C THR A 327 4.78 10.22 -8.81
N TRP A 328 4.92 9.09 -9.52
CA TRP A 328 5.79 8.95 -10.69
C TRP A 328 5.45 9.91 -11.81
N ALA A 329 4.17 10.13 -12.10
CA ALA A 329 3.75 11.09 -13.11
C ALA A 329 4.28 12.52 -12.87
N LYS A 330 4.43 12.90 -11.59
CA LYS A 330 5.00 14.20 -11.22
C LYS A 330 6.52 14.24 -11.37
N VAL A 331 7.20 13.13 -11.08
CA VAL A 331 8.66 13.00 -11.27
C VAL A 331 8.98 13.05 -12.75
N LYS A 332 8.27 12.26 -13.56
CA LYS A 332 8.43 12.24 -15.03
C LYS A 332 8.20 13.61 -15.70
N ALA A 333 7.29 14.43 -15.17
CA ALA A 333 7.02 15.75 -15.71
C ALA A 333 8.09 16.81 -15.35
N LYS A 334 9.02 16.49 -14.41
CA LYS A 334 10.10 17.40 -13.98
C LYS A 334 11.46 17.07 -14.60
N GLY A 335 11.63 15.89 -15.20
CA GLY A 335 12.83 15.44 -15.92
C GLY A 335 12.62 15.52 -17.42
#